data_9c6fbe83dc1fd9bf3a0eb6f161483fa4
#
_entry.id   9c6fbe83dc1fd9bf3a0eb6f161483fa4
#
_cell.length_a   1.000
_cell.length_b   1.000
_cell.length_c   1.000
_cell.angle_alpha   90.00
_cell.angle_beta   90.00
_cell.angle_gamma   90.00
#
_symmetry.space_group_name_H-M   'P 1'
#
loop_
_entity.id
_entity.type
_entity.pdbx_description
1 polymer ?
#
loop_
_entity_poly.entity_id
_entity_poly.type
_entity_poly.pdbx_seq_one_letter_code
_entity_poly.pdbx_strand_id
1 'polypeptide(L)'
;MLKLTKIFRDEFGHTDKNFAQHFLVNDHYLNEIAEALEVSEGTNIVEIGPGCGALTLKFLEKGAHVTAVEIDKKLVDFLERYLFFYDNLEIIHDDFLNIDKYQLPPRFSFAGNLPYNLSTKILMKTTAFHSCIDKMVFMFQKEVASRINAVPNTKDYSWISVISQYFFDIKKIRNIAGGNFWPKTKVNSTVLLFTPRKRYFQNSNIENEFLEMVKKSFVTKRKTLKNNLKNDIADIENILEELFANKSIRAEQISLKGFITLYERIYT
;
A
#
# COMPACT_ATOMS: atom_id res chain seq x y z
N MET A 1 -4.19 25.93 5.03
CA MET A 1 -2.93 25.18 5.08
C MET A 1 -2.62 24.89 6.51
N LEU A 2 -2.35 23.64 6.84
CA LEU A 2 -2.05 23.19 8.20
C LEU A 2 -0.85 23.92 8.79
N LYS A 3 -0.88 24.13 10.09
CA LYS A 3 0.14 24.90 10.80
C LYS A 3 1.56 24.37 10.55
N LEU A 4 1.77 23.04 10.67
CA LEU A 4 3.10 22.41 10.45
C LEU A 4 3.60 22.55 9.01
N THR A 5 2.77 22.29 8.00
CA THR A 5 3.15 22.48 6.59
C THR A 5 3.48 23.94 6.27
N LYS A 6 2.78 24.89 6.91
CA LYS A 6 3.10 26.31 6.77
C LYS A 6 4.46 26.63 7.38
N ILE A 7 4.71 26.17 8.60
CA ILE A 7 6.00 26.36 9.29
C ILE A 7 7.13 25.76 8.44
N PHE A 8 6.99 24.52 7.98
CA PHE A 8 7.99 23.87 7.14
C PHE A 8 8.28 24.67 5.86
N ARG A 9 7.23 25.13 5.20
CA ARG A 9 7.38 25.97 4.00
C ARG A 9 8.11 27.29 4.29
N ASP A 10 7.75 27.95 5.38
CA ASP A 10 8.29 29.26 5.73
C ASP A 10 9.77 29.14 6.18
N GLU A 11 10.16 28.00 6.78
CA GLU A 11 11.54 27.71 7.22
C GLU A 11 12.44 27.23 6.07
N PHE A 12 11.94 26.35 5.20
CA PHE A 12 12.76 25.66 4.20
C PHE A 12 12.48 26.05 2.75
N GLY A 13 11.36 26.68 2.46
CA GLY A 13 10.99 27.21 1.15
C GLY A 13 10.64 26.15 0.08
N HIS A 14 11.20 24.92 0.18
CA HIS A 14 11.01 23.87 -0.82
C HIS A 14 11.12 22.46 -0.19
N THR A 15 10.56 21.48 -0.89
CA THR A 15 10.71 20.05 -0.58
C THR A 15 11.87 19.42 -1.36
N ASP A 16 12.43 18.30 -0.90
CA ASP A 16 13.44 17.59 -1.66
C ASP A 16 12.80 16.85 -2.85
N LYS A 17 13.29 17.15 -4.06
CA LYS A 17 12.82 16.53 -5.30
C LYS A 17 13.17 15.04 -5.39
N ASN A 18 14.25 14.62 -4.72
CA ASN A 18 14.69 13.22 -4.74
C ASN A 18 13.68 12.29 -4.07
N PHE A 19 12.93 12.81 -3.09
CA PHE A 19 11.89 12.05 -2.36
C PHE A 19 10.48 12.24 -2.93
N ALA A 20 10.33 12.98 -4.04
CA ALA A 20 9.02 13.25 -4.67
C ALA A 20 7.94 13.72 -3.67
N GLN A 21 8.33 14.56 -2.71
CA GLN A 21 7.51 14.98 -1.57
C GLN A 21 6.38 15.94 -1.99
N HIS A 22 5.15 15.53 -1.73
CA HIS A 22 3.93 16.32 -1.86
C HIS A 22 3.08 16.14 -0.61
N PHE A 23 3.02 17.13 0.26
CA PHE A 23 2.30 17.07 1.53
C PHE A 23 0.83 17.42 1.35
N LEU A 24 -0.07 16.57 1.85
CA LEU A 24 -1.50 16.87 1.88
C LEU A 24 -1.76 18.02 2.85
N VAL A 25 -2.42 19.10 2.38
CA VAL A 25 -2.65 20.32 3.17
C VAL A 25 -4.12 20.61 3.44
N ASN A 26 -5.01 19.75 3.02
CA ASN A 26 -6.44 19.88 3.24
C ASN A 26 -6.88 19.10 4.47
N ASP A 27 -7.31 19.82 5.50
CA ASP A 27 -7.68 19.28 6.81
C ASP A 27 -8.85 18.28 6.74
N HIS A 28 -9.82 18.53 5.87
CA HIS A 28 -10.95 17.64 5.66
C HIS A 28 -10.50 16.23 5.24
N TYR A 29 -9.57 16.12 4.29
CA TYR A 29 -9.08 14.81 3.82
C TYR A 29 -8.20 14.11 4.85
N LEU A 30 -7.44 14.87 5.67
CA LEU A 30 -6.66 14.29 6.77
C LEU A 30 -7.57 13.69 7.84
N ASN A 31 -8.68 14.36 8.15
CA ASN A 31 -9.67 13.83 9.07
C ASN A 31 -10.37 12.58 8.50
N GLU A 32 -10.75 12.58 7.20
CA GLU A 32 -11.30 11.38 6.54
C GLU A 32 -10.36 10.17 6.62
N ILE A 33 -9.04 10.37 6.48
CA ILE A 33 -8.05 9.30 6.62
C ILE A 33 -8.04 8.75 8.05
N ALA A 34 -8.01 9.63 9.06
CA ALA A 34 -8.02 9.22 10.45
C ALA A 34 -9.33 8.53 10.84
N GLU A 35 -10.47 8.99 10.33
CA GLU A 35 -11.78 8.35 10.51
C GLU A 35 -11.86 6.98 9.85
N ALA A 36 -11.30 6.81 8.64
CA ALA A 36 -11.28 5.52 7.94
C ALA A 36 -10.46 4.45 8.70
N LEU A 37 -9.46 4.87 9.48
CA LEU A 37 -8.70 4.01 10.39
C LEU A 37 -9.38 3.80 11.74
N GLU A 38 -10.49 4.51 12.01
CA GLU A 38 -11.19 4.48 13.32
C GLU A 38 -10.25 4.84 14.48
N VAL A 39 -9.38 5.83 14.26
CA VAL A 39 -8.37 6.23 15.25
C VAL A 39 -9.04 6.77 16.51
N SER A 40 -8.62 6.22 17.66
CA SER A 40 -9.03 6.60 18.99
C SER A 40 -7.85 6.54 19.96
N GLU A 41 -8.08 6.93 21.22
CA GLU A 41 -7.09 6.83 22.28
C GLU A 41 -6.54 5.40 22.38
N GLY A 42 -5.19 5.27 22.46
CA GLY A 42 -4.48 4.01 22.56
C GLY A 42 -4.37 3.21 21.26
N THR A 43 -4.92 3.69 20.12
CA THR A 43 -4.70 3.04 18.81
C THR A 43 -3.23 3.14 18.42
N ASN A 44 -2.58 2.02 18.07
CA ASN A 44 -1.24 2.04 17.52
C ASN A 44 -1.27 2.31 16.01
N ILE A 45 -0.61 3.37 15.58
CA ILE A 45 -0.46 3.74 14.16
C ILE A 45 1.01 3.67 13.77
N VAL A 46 1.32 3.00 12.68
CA VAL A 46 2.61 3.07 12.01
C VAL A 46 2.43 3.94 10.76
N GLU A 47 2.98 5.15 10.79
CA GLU A 47 2.91 6.09 9.67
C GLU A 47 4.16 5.98 8.80
N ILE A 48 3.97 5.71 7.52
CA ILE A 48 5.05 5.59 6.53
C ILE A 48 5.19 6.90 5.77
N GLY A 49 6.33 7.58 5.95
CA GLY A 49 6.60 8.89 5.36
C GLY A 49 5.69 9.98 5.93
N PRO A 50 5.81 10.32 7.22
CA PRO A 50 5.00 11.35 7.87
C PRO A 50 5.17 12.72 7.22
N GLY A 51 6.28 12.96 6.52
CA GLY A 51 6.61 14.24 5.94
C GLY A 51 6.71 15.33 7.00
N CYS A 52 6.01 16.44 6.80
CA CYS A 52 5.96 17.51 7.80
C CYS A 52 4.96 17.26 8.94
N GLY A 53 4.47 16.03 9.13
CA GLY A 53 3.65 15.64 10.27
C GLY A 53 2.18 16.05 10.23
N ALA A 54 1.65 16.36 9.04
CA ALA A 54 0.28 16.82 8.91
C ALA A 54 -0.75 15.76 9.32
N LEU A 55 -0.53 14.51 8.92
CA LEU A 55 -1.37 13.37 9.27
C LEU A 55 -1.01 12.82 10.67
N THR A 56 0.29 12.78 10.99
CA THR A 56 0.82 12.47 12.34
C THR A 56 0.08 13.24 13.42
N LEU A 57 -0.03 14.58 13.24
CA LEU A 57 -0.71 15.44 14.21
C LEU A 57 -2.17 15.05 14.41
N LYS A 58 -2.89 14.64 13.34
CA LYS A 58 -4.29 14.19 13.45
C LYS A 58 -4.44 12.92 14.29
N PHE A 59 -3.47 12.02 14.21
CA PHE A 59 -3.47 10.82 15.03
C PHE A 59 -3.14 11.13 16.50
N LEU A 60 -2.12 11.96 16.74
CA LEU A 60 -1.72 12.38 18.09
C LEU A 60 -2.83 13.16 18.80
N GLU A 61 -3.52 14.08 18.11
CA GLU A 61 -4.67 14.83 18.64
C GLU A 61 -5.84 13.91 19.06
N LYS A 62 -5.93 12.70 18.50
CA LYS A 62 -6.92 11.68 18.88
C LYS A 62 -6.43 10.71 19.96
N GLY A 63 -5.23 10.91 20.52
CA GLY A 63 -4.64 10.09 21.56
C GLY A 63 -4.03 8.76 21.06
N ALA A 64 -3.78 8.62 19.77
CA ALA A 64 -3.13 7.44 19.23
C ALA A 64 -1.63 7.41 19.59
N HIS A 65 -1.05 6.22 19.74
CA HIS A 65 0.40 6.01 19.74
C HIS A 65 0.89 5.93 18.29
N VAL A 66 1.79 6.81 17.90
CA VAL A 66 2.29 6.90 16.53
C VAL A 66 3.76 6.53 16.46
N THR A 67 4.08 5.49 15.68
CA THR A 67 5.45 5.18 15.23
C THR A 67 5.60 5.70 13.81
N ALA A 68 6.33 6.80 13.62
CA ALA A 68 6.54 7.46 12.34
C ALA A 68 7.87 7.02 11.73
N VAL A 69 7.85 6.41 10.54
CA VAL A 69 9.06 5.96 9.83
C VAL A 69 9.37 6.96 8.71
N GLU A 70 10.49 7.66 8.81
CA GLU A 70 10.90 8.71 7.85
C GLU A 70 12.36 8.52 7.43
N ILE A 71 12.60 8.60 6.11
CA ILE A 71 13.93 8.45 5.53
C ILE A 71 14.69 9.80 5.43
N ASP A 72 13.95 10.92 5.35
CA ASP A 72 14.54 12.25 5.20
C ASP A 72 14.91 12.82 6.57
N LYS A 73 16.21 12.87 6.87
CA LYS A 73 16.75 13.42 8.14
C LYS A 73 16.25 14.82 8.43
N LYS A 74 16.05 15.64 7.41
CA LYS A 74 15.54 17.01 7.56
C LYS A 74 14.11 17.03 8.11
N LEU A 75 13.28 16.08 7.66
CA LEU A 75 11.91 15.90 8.16
C LEU A 75 11.90 15.29 9.56
N VAL A 76 12.79 14.33 9.85
CA VAL A 76 12.97 13.80 11.20
C VAL A 76 13.29 14.91 12.18
N ASP A 77 14.31 15.74 11.89
CA ASP A 77 14.71 16.87 12.75
C ASP A 77 13.58 17.90 12.93
N PHE A 78 12.79 18.11 11.87
CA PHE A 78 11.61 18.97 11.92
C PHE A 78 10.52 18.40 12.85
N LEU A 79 10.19 17.12 12.71
CA LEU A 79 9.19 16.45 13.54
C LEU A 79 9.59 16.42 15.00
N GLU A 80 10.85 16.05 15.32
CA GLU A 80 11.42 16.07 16.65
C GLU A 80 11.32 17.45 17.31
N ARG A 81 11.59 18.52 16.53
CA ARG A 81 11.54 19.90 17.04
C ARG A 81 10.12 20.39 17.30
N TYR A 82 9.18 20.04 16.46
CA TYR A 82 7.83 20.63 16.52
C TYR A 82 6.78 19.74 17.20
N LEU A 83 7.08 18.45 17.41
CA LEU A 83 6.20 17.50 18.07
C LEU A 83 6.78 16.90 19.36
N PHE A 84 7.90 17.43 19.87
CA PHE A 84 8.63 16.93 21.04
C PHE A 84 7.78 16.79 22.32
N PHE A 85 6.66 17.49 22.40
CA PHE A 85 5.76 17.48 23.57
C PHE A 85 4.69 16.37 23.52
N TYR A 86 4.69 15.54 22.47
CA TYR A 86 3.83 14.36 22.37
C TYR A 86 4.59 13.11 22.81
N ASP A 87 4.34 12.65 24.05
CA ASP A 87 4.99 11.44 24.61
C ASP A 87 4.55 10.14 23.90
N ASN A 88 3.47 10.21 23.10
CA ASN A 88 2.92 9.11 22.31
C ASN A 88 3.40 9.11 20.85
N LEU A 89 4.49 9.82 20.53
CA LEU A 89 5.16 9.81 19.23
C LEU A 89 6.55 9.17 19.34
N GLU A 90 6.79 8.15 18.53
CA GLU A 90 8.11 7.59 18.26
C GLU A 90 8.49 7.86 16.80
N ILE A 91 9.73 8.31 16.54
CA ILE A 91 10.23 8.58 15.20
C ILE A 91 11.39 7.62 14.90
N ILE A 92 11.25 6.82 13.83
CA ILE A 92 12.30 5.93 13.33
C ILE A 92 12.88 6.56 12.07
N HIS A 93 14.15 6.95 12.12
CA HIS A 93 14.89 7.47 10.98
C HIS A 93 15.46 6.29 10.16
N ASP A 94 14.69 5.76 9.22
CA ASP A 94 15.13 4.67 8.32
C ASP A 94 14.24 4.61 7.07
N ASP A 95 14.70 3.84 6.07
CA ASP A 95 13.83 3.41 4.94
C ASP A 95 12.84 2.35 5.44
N PHE A 96 11.55 2.58 5.26
CA PHE A 96 10.51 1.61 5.63
C PHE A 96 10.75 0.21 5.01
N LEU A 97 11.41 0.13 3.87
CA LEU A 97 11.73 -1.15 3.24
C LEU A 97 12.72 -2.00 4.07
N ASN A 98 13.51 -1.38 4.97
CA ASN A 98 14.43 -2.04 5.89
C ASN A 98 13.76 -2.43 7.23
N ILE A 99 12.61 -1.85 7.57
CA ILE A 99 11.97 -2.06 8.87
C ILE A 99 11.59 -3.53 9.06
N ASP A 100 11.91 -4.05 10.23
CA ASP A 100 11.51 -5.38 10.69
C ASP A 100 10.31 -5.30 11.64
N LYS A 101 9.54 -6.39 11.75
CA LYS A 101 8.37 -6.47 12.63
C LYS A 101 8.69 -6.27 14.11
N TYR A 102 9.92 -6.54 14.52
CA TYR A 102 10.35 -6.38 15.93
C TYR A 102 10.59 -4.91 16.31
N GLN A 103 10.67 -4.01 15.34
CA GLN A 103 10.79 -2.57 15.55
C GLN A 103 9.42 -1.87 15.63
N LEU A 104 8.34 -2.61 15.45
CA LEU A 104 6.98 -2.09 15.42
C LEU A 104 6.13 -2.66 16.55
N PRO A 105 5.04 -2.02 16.96
CA PRO A 105 4.09 -2.56 17.92
C PRO A 105 3.56 -3.95 17.49
N PRO A 106 3.13 -4.80 18.44
CA PRO A 106 2.64 -6.16 18.11
C PRO A 106 1.35 -6.15 17.26
N ARG A 107 0.54 -5.09 17.39
CA ARG A 107 -0.67 -4.84 16.61
C ARG A 107 -0.78 -3.36 16.31
N PHE A 108 -1.08 -3.01 15.06
CA PHE A 108 -1.15 -1.62 14.61
C PHE A 108 -1.94 -1.46 13.31
N SER A 109 -2.28 -0.23 13.00
CA SER A 109 -2.77 0.16 11.68
C SER A 109 -1.70 0.96 10.92
N PHE A 110 -1.55 0.69 9.62
CA PHE A 110 -0.69 1.51 8.78
C PHE A 110 -1.41 2.73 8.23
N ALA A 111 -0.69 3.84 8.16
CA ALA A 111 -1.09 5.04 7.44
C ALA A 111 0.05 5.57 6.56
N GLY A 112 -0.28 6.32 5.51
CA GLY A 112 0.75 7.03 4.76
C GLY A 112 0.27 7.67 3.47
N ASN A 113 0.88 8.81 3.16
CA ASN A 113 0.87 9.40 1.83
C ASN A 113 2.11 8.92 1.08
N LEU A 114 2.03 7.75 0.46
CA LEU A 114 3.19 7.02 -0.04
C LEU A 114 3.91 7.75 -1.19
N PRO A 115 5.27 7.76 -1.19
CA PRO A 115 6.04 8.30 -2.31
C PRO A 115 5.72 7.51 -3.58
N TYR A 116 5.40 8.23 -4.65
CA TYR A 116 4.78 7.65 -5.86
C TYR A 116 5.63 6.57 -6.53
N ASN A 117 6.95 6.74 -6.54
CA ASN A 117 7.90 5.80 -7.14
C ASN A 117 8.09 4.51 -6.32
N LEU A 118 7.79 4.51 -5.03
CA LEU A 118 7.99 3.39 -4.12
C LEU A 118 6.68 2.76 -3.61
N SER A 119 5.54 3.38 -3.88
CA SER A 119 4.24 3.00 -3.29
C SER A 119 3.86 1.53 -3.49
N THR A 120 4.17 0.95 -4.66
CA THR A 120 3.97 -0.48 -4.92
C THR A 120 4.89 -1.37 -4.09
N LYS A 121 6.18 -0.99 -3.94
CA LYS A 121 7.15 -1.75 -3.13
C LYS A 121 6.76 -1.70 -1.66
N ILE A 122 6.37 -0.54 -1.17
CA ILE A 122 5.88 -0.33 0.19
C ILE A 122 4.65 -1.19 0.46
N LEU A 123 3.64 -1.16 -0.44
CA LEU A 123 2.45 -2.00 -0.30
C LEU A 123 2.80 -3.49 -0.26
N MET A 124 3.73 -3.96 -1.10
CA MET A 124 4.17 -5.36 -1.05
C MET A 124 4.95 -5.68 0.23
N LYS A 125 5.76 -4.77 0.74
CA LYS A 125 6.45 -4.95 2.04
C LYS A 125 5.45 -5.10 3.18
N THR A 126 4.31 -4.38 3.17
CA THR A 126 3.31 -4.50 4.26
C THR A 126 2.70 -5.90 4.36
N THR A 127 2.71 -6.72 3.30
CA THR A 127 2.21 -8.11 3.37
C THR A 127 3.02 -8.99 4.34
N ALA A 128 4.29 -8.66 4.59
CA ALA A 128 5.12 -9.34 5.59
C ALA A 128 4.63 -9.11 7.03
N PHE A 129 3.91 -8.02 7.28
CA PHE A 129 3.32 -7.66 8.58
C PHE A 129 1.85 -8.08 8.71
N HIS A 130 1.30 -8.83 7.76
CA HIS A 130 -0.13 -9.13 7.64
C HIS A 130 -0.79 -9.57 8.95
N SER A 131 -0.12 -10.42 9.75
CA SER A 131 -0.64 -10.91 11.03
C SER A 131 -0.71 -9.85 12.14
N CYS A 132 0.00 -8.73 11.97
CA CYS A 132 0.09 -7.64 12.94
C CYS A 132 -0.82 -6.45 12.58
N ILE A 133 -1.39 -6.45 11.37
CA ILE A 133 -2.15 -5.32 10.84
C ILE A 133 -3.62 -5.41 11.24
N ASP A 134 -4.16 -4.31 11.77
CA ASP A 134 -5.60 -4.15 11.98
C ASP A 134 -6.28 -3.56 10.73
N LYS A 135 -5.77 -2.44 10.24
CA LYS A 135 -6.21 -1.78 8.99
C LYS A 135 -5.03 -1.05 8.35
N MET A 136 -5.17 -0.68 7.08
CA MET A 136 -4.22 0.23 6.44
C MET A 136 -4.97 1.26 5.62
N VAL A 137 -4.55 2.52 5.69
CA VAL A 137 -5.04 3.58 4.80
C VAL A 137 -3.85 4.22 4.11
N PHE A 138 -3.78 4.03 2.80
CA PHE A 138 -2.72 4.59 1.99
C PHE A 138 -3.26 5.47 0.88
N MET A 139 -2.51 6.50 0.57
CA MET A 139 -2.73 7.35 -0.58
C MET A 139 -1.75 7.00 -1.70
N PHE A 140 -2.28 6.78 -2.89
CA PHE A 140 -1.55 6.45 -4.11
C PHE A 140 -1.86 7.44 -5.22
N GLN A 141 -1.01 7.51 -6.25
CA GLN A 141 -1.44 8.09 -7.53
C GLN A 141 -2.69 7.36 -8.03
N LYS A 142 -3.62 8.10 -8.63
CA LYS A 142 -4.91 7.57 -9.11
C LYS A 142 -4.75 6.33 -10.01
N GLU A 143 -3.74 6.33 -10.88
CA GLU A 143 -3.46 5.19 -11.77
C GLU A 143 -3.02 3.95 -10.99
N VAL A 144 -2.13 4.11 -10.00
CA VAL A 144 -1.66 3.00 -9.16
C VAL A 144 -2.82 2.44 -8.33
N ALA A 145 -3.63 3.32 -7.72
CA ALA A 145 -4.81 2.91 -6.97
C ALA A 145 -5.84 2.16 -7.86
N SER A 146 -6.04 2.62 -9.10
CA SER A 146 -6.91 1.93 -10.07
C SER A 146 -6.41 0.51 -10.36
N ARG A 147 -5.09 0.33 -10.50
CA ARG A 147 -4.49 -1.00 -10.71
C ARG A 147 -4.61 -1.90 -9.47
N ILE A 148 -4.40 -1.38 -8.27
CA ILE A 148 -4.51 -2.13 -7.01
C ILE A 148 -5.95 -2.66 -6.84
N ASN A 149 -6.95 -1.83 -7.08
CA ASN A 149 -8.37 -2.14 -6.87
C ASN A 149 -9.11 -2.58 -8.15
N ALA A 150 -8.37 -2.97 -9.20
CA ALA A 150 -8.95 -3.41 -10.46
C ALA A 150 -9.63 -4.79 -10.33
N VAL A 151 -10.65 -5.01 -11.15
CA VAL A 151 -11.35 -6.30 -11.26
C VAL A 151 -10.95 -7.02 -12.56
N PRO A 152 -11.09 -8.36 -12.64
CA PRO A 152 -10.81 -9.11 -13.86
C PRO A 152 -11.51 -8.53 -15.10
N ASN A 153 -10.93 -8.75 -16.26
CA ASN A 153 -11.38 -8.25 -17.56
C ASN A 153 -11.32 -6.72 -17.73
N THR A 154 -10.54 -6.03 -16.88
CA THR A 154 -10.30 -4.59 -17.03
C THR A 154 -8.85 -4.31 -17.43
N LYS A 155 -8.64 -3.16 -18.11
CA LYS A 155 -7.30 -2.72 -18.58
C LYS A 155 -6.28 -2.62 -17.45
N ASP A 156 -6.72 -2.23 -16.26
CA ASP A 156 -5.86 -1.96 -15.10
C ASP A 156 -5.54 -3.22 -14.29
N TYR A 157 -6.27 -4.33 -14.51
CA TYR A 157 -6.04 -5.58 -13.79
C TYR A 157 -4.65 -6.16 -14.08
N SER A 158 -3.96 -6.56 -13.04
CA SER A 158 -2.56 -6.99 -13.09
C SER A 158 -2.19 -7.80 -11.85
N TRP A 159 -0.96 -8.32 -11.79
CA TRP A 159 -0.49 -9.09 -10.64
C TRP A 159 -0.67 -8.37 -9.30
N ILE A 160 -0.50 -7.02 -9.26
CA ILE A 160 -0.71 -6.26 -8.02
C ILE A 160 -2.16 -6.28 -7.58
N SER A 161 -3.13 -6.30 -8.52
CA SER A 161 -4.55 -6.44 -8.19
C SER A 161 -4.81 -7.77 -7.50
N VAL A 162 -4.30 -8.87 -8.06
CA VAL A 162 -4.48 -10.23 -7.53
C VAL A 162 -3.83 -10.34 -6.16
N ILE A 163 -2.56 -9.95 -6.02
CA ILE A 163 -1.80 -10.10 -4.77
C ILE A 163 -2.39 -9.20 -3.66
N SER A 164 -2.72 -7.94 -3.97
CA SER A 164 -3.33 -7.06 -2.97
C SER A 164 -4.66 -7.60 -2.48
N GLN A 165 -5.51 -8.11 -3.38
CA GLN A 165 -6.82 -8.68 -3.04
C GLN A 165 -6.72 -10.08 -2.40
N TYR A 166 -5.60 -10.77 -2.53
CA TYR A 166 -5.31 -11.99 -1.79
C TYR A 166 -5.13 -11.71 -0.30
N PHE A 167 -4.40 -10.65 0.04
CA PHE A 167 -4.12 -10.28 1.43
C PHE A 167 -5.19 -9.40 2.07
N PHE A 168 -5.90 -8.56 1.28
CA PHE A 168 -6.74 -7.50 1.80
C PHE A 168 -8.07 -7.37 1.06
N ASP A 169 -9.13 -7.04 1.80
CA ASP A 169 -10.31 -6.40 1.25
C ASP A 169 -10.00 -4.93 1.04
N ILE A 170 -10.27 -4.41 -0.17
CA ILE A 170 -9.82 -3.08 -0.58
C ILE A 170 -11.04 -2.22 -0.88
N LYS A 171 -11.13 -1.08 -0.19
CA LYS A 171 -12.20 -0.09 -0.38
C LYS A 171 -11.60 1.26 -0.78
N LYS A 172 -12.11 1.82 -1.87
CA LYS A 172 -11.80 3.20 -2.23
C LYS A 172 -12.55 4.16 -1.31
N ILE A 173 -11.81 5.05 -0.65
CA ILE A 173 -12.37 6.09 0.24
C ILE A 173 -12.61 7.37 -0.56
N ARG A 174 -11.55 7.97 -1.15
CA ARG A 174 -11.63 9.28 -1.76
C ARG A 174 -10.66 9.46 -2.94
N ASN A 175 -11.06 10.29 -3.92
CA ASN A 175 -10.13 10.88 -4.87
C ASN A 175 -9.78 12.29 -4.40
N ILE A 176 -8.50 12.65 -4.45
CA ILE A 176 -7.96 13.94 -4.02
C ILE A 176 -7.26 14.59 -5.20
N ALA A 177 -7.71 15.81 -5.57
CA ALA A 177 -7.10 16.56 -6.64
C ALA A 177 -5.73 17.11 -6.21
N GLY A 178 -4.77 17.19 -7.15
CA GLY A 178 -3.40 17.60 -6.92
C GLY A 178 -3.25 19.02 -6.33
N GLY A 179 -4.27 19.87 -6.45
CA GLY A 179 -4.30 21.20 -5.82
C GLY A 179 -4.36 21.19 -4.28
N ASN A 180 -4.68 20.04 -3.66
CA ASN A 180 -4.74 19.86 -2.20
C ASN A 180 -3.39 19.52 -1.57
N PHE A 181 -2.31 19.55 -2.35
CA PHE A 181 -0.95 19.25 -1.90
C PHE A 181 -0.05 20.47 -1.95
N TRP A 182 0.97 20.45 -1.13
CA TRP A 182 2.08 21.40 -1.23
C TRP A 182 3.42 20.62 -1.30
N PRO A 183 4.26 20.92 -2.31
CA PRO A 183 3.96 21.69 -3.54
C PRO A 183 2.76 21.09 -4.30
N LYS A 184 2.04 21.92 -5.06
CA LYS A 184 0.94 21.44 -5.90
C LYS A 184 1.45 20.42 -6.92
N THR A 185 0.66 19.37 -7.16
CA THR A 185 0.94 18.38 -8.19
C THR A 185 -0.13 18.38 -9.28
N LYS A 186 0.24 17.94 -10.48
CA LYS A 186 -0.72 17.74 -11.60
C LYS A 186 -1.41 16.39 -11.50
N VAL A 187 -0.91 15.47 -10.66
CA VAL A 187 -1.41 14.12 -10.51
C VAL A 187 -2.45 14.07 -9.41
N ASN A 188 -3.60 13.47 -9.70
CA ASN A 188 -4.61 13.18 -8.70
C ASN A 188 -4.21 11.93 -7.90
N SER A 189 -4.58 11.92 -6.63
CA SER A 189 -4.38 10.79 -5.72
C SER A 189 -5.70 10.12 -5.38
N THR A 190 -5.61 8.89 -4.91
CA THR A 190 -6.74 8.12 -4.41
C THR A 190 -6.36 7.49 -3.08
N VAL A 191 -7.23 7.63 -2.09
CA VAL A 191 -7.11 6.99 -0.78
C VAL A 191 -7.81 5.64 -0.84
N LEU A 192 -7.08 4.59 -0.46
CA LEU A 192 -7.58 3.22 -0.32
C LEU A 192 -7.47 2.76 1.13
N LEU A 193 -8.54 2.12 1.62
CA LEU A 193 -8.57 1.37 2.87
C LEU A 193 -8.36 -0.11 2.56
N PHE A 194 -7.50 -0.74 3.34
CA PHE A 194 -7.20 -2.17 3.27
C PHE A 194 -7.55 -2.81 4.62
N THR A 195 -8.36 -3.86 4.57
CA THR A 195 -8.68 -4.69 5.74
C THR A 195 -8.11 -6.08 5.52
N PRO A 196 -7.29 -6.62 6.44
CA PRO A 196 -6.70 -7.94 6.27
C PRO A 196 -7.75 -9.03 6.08
N ARG A 197 -7.52 -9.92 5.11
CA ARG A 197 -8.31 -11.13 4.88
C ARG A 197 -7.64 -12.32 5.53
N LYS A 198 -8.42 -13.35 5.86
CA LYS A 198 -7.83 -14.63 6.24
C LYS A 198 -7.01 -15.17 5.05
N ARG A 199 -5.74 -15.48 5.29
CA ARG A 199 -4.84 -16.05 4.27
C ARG A 199 -5.39 -17.40 3.83
N TYR A 200 -5.40 -17.65 2.53
CA TYR A 200 -5.85 -18.90 1.96
C TYR A 200 -4.84 -20.01 2.24
N PHE A 201 -3.57 -19.78 1.87
CA PHE A 201 -2.48 -20.70 2.16
C PHE A 201 -1.87 -20.38 3.52
N GLN A 202 -1.81 -21.39 4.42
CA GLN A 202 -1.23 -21.25 5.77
C GLN A 202 0.27 -21.54 5.78
N ASN A 203 0.77 -22.32 4.80
CA ASN A 203 2.18 -22.60 4.62
C ASN A 203 2.83 -21.46 3.81
N SER A 204 3.85 -20.82 4.37
CA SER A 204 4.53 -19.69 3.75
C SER A 204 5.25 -20.03 2.45
N ASN A 205 5.76 -21.28 2.29
CA ASN A 205 6.43 -21.70 1.05
C ASN A 205 5.40 -21.82 -0.07
N ILE A 206 4.28 -22.49 0.19
CA ILE A 206 3.15 -22.63 -0.75
C ILE A 206 2.62 -21.26 -1.16
N GLU A 207 2.44 -20.37 -0.18
CA GLU A 207 1.99 -19.00 -0.46
C GLU A 207 2.97 -18.25 -1.36
N ASN A 208 4.28 -18.31 -1.08
CA ASN A 208 5.30 -17.67 -1.91
C ASN A 208 5.31 -18.23 -3.34
N GLU A 209 5.20 -19.54 -3.52
CA GLU A 209 5.10 -20.16 -4.85
C GLU A 209 3.86 -19.69 -5.61
N PHE A 210 2.71 -19.62 -4.93
CA PHE A 210 1.48 -19.05 -5.49
C PHE A 210 1.68 -17.59 -5.94
N LEU A 211 2.26 -16.74 -5.11
CA LEU A 211 2.51 -15.33 -5.43
C LEU A 211 3.46 -15.17 -6.61
N GLU A 212 4.50 -16.01 -6.71
CA GLU A 212 5.42 -16.02 -7.84
C GLU A 212 4.74 -16.51 -9.13
N MET A 213 3.90 -17.55 -9.07
CA MET A 213 3.10 -17.97 -10.21
C MET A 213 2.19 -16.85 -10.72
N VAL A 214 1.54 -16.11 -9.80
CA VAL A 214 0.73 -14.94 -10.16
C VAL A 214 1.59 -13.88 -10.86
N LYS A 215 2.75 -13.50 -10.33
CA LYS A 215 3.65 -12.51 -10.96
C LYS A 215 4.08 -12.97 -12.36
N LYS A 216 4.52 -14.22 -12.52
CA LYS A 216 4.90 -14.82 -13.81
C LYS A 216 3.77 -14.78 -14.83
N SER A 217 2.53 -14.99 -14.38
CA SER A 217 1.34 -14.94 -15.24
C SER A 217 1.17 -13.61 -15.97
N PHE A 218 1.64 -12.49 -15.40
CA PHE A 218 1.52 -11.15 -15.93
C PHE A 218 2.80 -10.58 -16.56
N VAL A 219 3.88 -11.36 -16.71
CA VAL A 219 5.16 -10.89 -17.28
C VAL A 219 4.97 -10.26 -18.65
N THR A 220 4.16 -10.89 -19.50
CA THR A 220 3.84 -10.32 -20.81
C THR A 220 2.32 -10.19 -20.97
N LYS A 221 1.81 -8.98 -20.73
CA LYS A 221 0.37 -8.70 -20.67
C LYS A 221 -0.41 -9.12 -21.92
N ARG A 222 0.18 -9.00 -23.11
CA ARG A 222 -0.49 -9.34 -24.39
C ARG A 222 -0.44 -10.82 -24.74
N LYS A 223 0.36 -11.64 -24.05
CA LYS A 223 0.43 -13.09 -24.30
C LYS A 223 -0.64 -13.83 -23.52
N THR A 224 -1.01 -15.01 -24.02
CA THR A 224 -1.87 -15.96 -23.30
C THR A 224 -1.18 -16.44 -22.04
N LEU A 225 -1.95 -16.89 -21.04
CA LEU A 225 -1.41 -17.44 -19.80
C LEU A 225 -0.50 -18.66 -20.09
N LYS A 226 -0.91 -19.54 -21.02
CA LYS A 226 -0.07 -20.63 -21.53
C LYS A 226 1.34 -20.15 -21.88
N ASN A 227 1.44 -19.07 -22.69
CA ASN A 227 2.73 -18.57 -23.15
C ASN A 227 3.58 -17.92 -22.04
N ASN A 228 2.96 -17.43 -20.98
CA ASN A 228 3.68 -16.91 -19.82
C ASN A 228 4.20 -18.02 -18.89
N LEU A 229 3.50 -19.17 -18.79
CA LEU A 229 3.78 -20.23 -17.82
C LEU A 229 4.34 -21.53 -18.42
N LYS A 230 4.40 -21.69 -19.74
CA LYS A 230 4.78 -22.93 -20.43
C LYS A 230 6.17 -23.47 -20.07
N ASN A 231 7.08 -22.62 -19.62
CA ASN A 231 8.42 -23.04 -19.23
C ASN A 231 8.49 -23.52 -17.76
N ASP A 232 7.47 -23.18 -16.96
CA ASP A 232 7.41 -23.50 -15.54
C ASP A 232 6.44 -24.65 -15.26
N ILE A 233 5.42 -24.85 -16.13
CA ILE A 233 4.33 -25.80 -15.89
C ILE A 233 4.15 -26.70 -17.11
N ALA A 234 4.41 -27.99 -16.92
CA ALA A 234 4.09 -28.99 -17.90
C ALA A 234 2.57 -29.10 -18.06
N ASP A 235 2.12 -29.41 -19.28
CA ASP A 235 0.69 -29.63 -19.61
C ASP A 235 -0.27 -28.49 -19.29
N ILE A 236 0.25 -27.24 -19.13
CA ILE A 236 -0.54 -26.05 -18.82
C ILE A 236 -1.75 -25.86 -19.75
N GLU A 237 -1.65 -26.30 -21.01
CA GLU A 237 -2.70 -26.14 -22.00
C GLU A 237 -3.95 -26.97 -21.65
N ASN A 238 -3.78 -28.22 -21.24
CA ASN A 238 -4.90 -29.08 -20.86
C ASN A 238 -5.49 -28.65 -19.52
N ILE A 239 -4.66 -28.19 -18.60
CA ILE A 239 -5.12 -27.62 -17.32
C ILE A 239 -6.00 -26.37 -17.56
N LEU A 240 -5.61 -25.47 -18.46
CA LEU A 240 -6.42 -24.31 -18.79
C LEU A 240 -7.72 -24.65 -19.48
N GLU A 241 -7.72 -25.66 -20.35
CA GLU A 241 -8.95 -26.17 -20.98
C GLU A 241 -9.89 -26.77 -19.95
N GLU A 242 -9.38 -27.60 -19.04
CA GLU A 242 -10.14 -28.21 -17.94
C GLU A 242 -10.80 -27.16 -17.04
N LEU A 243 -10.04 -26.17 -16.59
CA LEU A 243 -10.51 -25.22 -15.58
C LEU A 243 -11.32 -24.04 -16.15
N PHE A 244 -11.01 -23.61 -17.38
CA PHE A 244 -11.57 -22.37 -17.95
C PHE A 244 -12.25 -22.57 -19.31
N ALA A 245 -12.26 -23.78 -19.85
CA ALA A 245 -12.73 -24.06 -21.22
C ALA A 245 -12.12 -23.13 -22.28
N ASN A 246 -10.85 -22.70 -22.06
CA ASN A 246 -10.16 -21.71 -22.90
C ASN A 246 -8.64 -21.82 -22.82
N LYS A 247 -8.02 -22.51 -23.77
CA LYS A 247 -6.56 -22.63 -23.89
C LYS A 247 -5.83 -21.30 -24.15
N SER A 248 -6.55 -20.30 -24.63
CA SER A 248 -6.01 -18.99 -25.00
C SER A 248 -6.29 -17.90 -23.97
N ILE A 249 -6.80 -18.26 -22.80
CA ILE A 249 -7.10 -17.32 -21.73
C ILE A 249 -5.87 -16.49 -21.34
N ARG A 250 -6.07 -15.20 -21.02
CA ARG A 250 -5.03 -14.30 -20.54
C ARG A 250 -5.15 -14.13 -19.03
N ALA A 251 -4.03 -13.82 -18.37
CA ALA A 251 -3.98 -13.58 -16.93
C ALA A 251 -5.00 -12.53 -16.45
N GLU A 252 -5.23 -11.48 -17.25
CA GLU A 252 -6.17 -10.41 -16.90
C GLU A 252 -7.64 -10.85 -16.87
N GLN A 253 -7.96 -12.03 -17.37
CA GLN A 253 -9.31 -12.59 -17.40
C GLN A 253 -9.60 -13.49 -16.19
N ILE A 254 -8.57 -13.85 -15.42
CA ILE A 254 -8.66 -14.81 -14.32
C ILE A 254 -8.83 -14.07 -12.99
N SER A 255 -9.89 -14.41 -12.24
CA SER A 255 -10.11 -13.88 -10.90
C SER A 255 -9.11 -14.42 -9.89
N LEU A 256 -9.01 -13.80 -8.71
CA LEU A 256 -8.22 -14.33 -7.59
C LEU A 256 -8.58 -15.79 -7.28
N LYS A 257 -9.88 -16.12 -7.22
CA LYS A 257 -10.34 -17.50 -7.02
C LYS A 257 -9.83 -18.43 -8.12
N GLY A 258 -9.90 -17.99 -9.38
CA GLY A 258 -9.39 -18.76 -10.51
C GLY A 258 -7.88 -19.00 -10.43
N PHE A 259 -7.09 -18.03 -9.96
CA PHE A 259 -5.65 -18.22 -9.72
C PHE A 259 -5.38 -19.22 -8.60
N ILE A 260 -6.16 -19.21 -7.52
CA ILE A 260 -6.05 -20.17 -6.42
C ILE A 260 -6.35 -21.59 -6.95
N THR A 261 -7.48 -21.77 -7.65
CA THR A 261 -7.85 -23.07 -8.23
C THR A 261 -6.79 -23.56 -9.24
N LEU A 262 -6.22 -22.65 -10.05
CA LEU A 262 -5.15 -23.00 -10.99
C LEU A 262 -3.91 -23.49 -10.25
N TYR A 263 -3.50 -22.81 -9.17
CA TYR A 263 -2.35 -23.21 -8.37
C TYR A 263 -2.55 -24.58 -7.74
N GLU A 264 -3.70 -24.81 -7.12
CA GLU A 264 -4.05 -26.12 -6.53
C GLU A 264 -4.01 -27.24 -7.58
N ARG A 265 -4.58 -27.01 -8.76
CA ARG A 265 -4.59 -28.02 -9.85
C ARG A 265 -3.20 -28.36 -10.39
N ILE A 266 -2.24 -27.45 -10.27
CA ILE A 266 -0.86 -27.65 -10.74
C ILE A 266 0.00 -28.36 -9.71
N TYR A 267 -0.17 -28.06 -8.41
CA TYR A 267 0.78 -28.44 -7.36
C TYR A 267 0.19 -29.37 -6.28
N THR A 268 -1.10 -29.66 -6.33
CA THR A 268 -1.77 -30.64 -5.48
C THR A 268 -2.34 -31.79 -6.29
#